data_8645dd107f32390f227a856da7bec012
#
_entry.id   8645dd107f32390f227a856da7bec012
#
_cell.length_a   1.000
_cell.length_b   1.000
_cell.length_c   1.000
_cell.angle_alpha   90.00
_cell.angle_beta   90.00
_cell.angle_gamma   90.00
#
_symmetry.space_group_name_H-M   'P 1'
#
loop_
_entity.id
_entity.type
_entity.pdbx_description
1 polymer ?
#
loop_
_entity_poly.entity_id
_entity_poly.type
_entity_poly.pdbx_seq_one_letter_code
_entity_poly.pdbx_strand_id
1 'polypeptide(L)'
;MKKKVLAAMLVAAMTATMFAGCGSKDNGASNDGTQAANNGSTSESAEPVDVKLTVMGPSEDQDDAQGAWLKTECEAFNEEHPEWNITFDYVTCSESDAKDTVLQDPASAADVFMFANDQIAELVDAGALTKLGGDAAEYVKSSNPEAMAATVTYNGDIYGVPYTPNTW
;
A
#
# COMPACT_ATOMS: atom_id res chain seq x y z
N MET A 1 0.78 29.04 -1.88
CA MET A 1 -0.30 28.78 -2.83
C MET A 1 0.29 28.21 -4.11
N LYS A 2 -0.14 27.08 -4.59
CA LYS A 2 0.30 26.30 -5.78
C LYS A 2 1.22 25.11 -5.47
N LYS A 3 0.70 24.07 -4.80
CA LYS A 3 1.22 22.67 -4.84
C LYS A 3 0.10 21.65 -4.63
N LYS A 4 -1.02 21.78 -5.32
CA LYS A 4 -2.17 20.86 -5.21
C LYS A 4 -2.66 20.32 -6.56
N VAL A 5 -1.79 19.89 -7.44
CA VAL A 5 -2.23 19.33 -8.74
C VAL A 5 -1.20 18.30 -9.22
N LEU A 6 -0.99 17.20 -8.53
CA LEU A 6 -0.17 16.11 -9.11
C LEU A 6 -0.50 14.69 -8.62
N ALA A 7 -1.65 14.49 -7.96
CA ALA A 7 -2.04 13.14 -7.48
C ALA A 7 -3.19 12.48 -8.25
N ALA A 8 -3.58 12.99 -9.43
CA ALA A 8 -4.80 12.53 -10.11
C ALA A 8 -4.58 11.76 -11.42
N MET A 9 -3.48 11.05 -11.64
CA MET A 9 -3.25 10.35 -12.91
C MET A 9 -2.51 9.02 -12.77
N LEU A 10 -3.00 8.08 -11.99
CA LEU A 10 -2.41 6.73 -12.05
C LEU A 10 -3.33 5.57 -11.62
N VAL A 11 -4.63 5.67 -11.91
CA VAL A 11 -5.55 4.54 -11.71
C VAL A 11 -6.37 4.29 -12.98
N ALA A 12 -5.72 3.90 -14.07
CA ALA A 12 -6.45 3.47 -15.27
C ALA A 12 -5.61 2.52 -16.12
N ALA A 13 -5.23 1.36 -15.61
CA ALA A 13 -4.77 0.27 -16.49
C ALA A 13 -4.63 -1.08 -15.77
N MET A 14 -5.70 -1.65 -15.23
CA MET A 14 -5.72 -3.09 -14.92
C MET A 14 -7.15 -3.65 -14.96
N THR A 15 -7.72 -3.74 -16.14
CA THR A 15 -8.81 -4.70 -16.38
C THR A 15 -8.81 -5.07 -17.86
N ALA A 16 -8.23 -6.19 -18.19
CA ALA A 16 -8.67 -7.06 -19.27
C ALA A 16 -7.70 -8.22 -19.40
N THR A 17 -8.02 -9.35 -18.80
CA THR A 17 -7.84 -10.66 -19.43
C THR A 17 -8.37 -11.71 -18.48
N MET A 18 -9.39 -12.40 -18.91
CA MET A 18 -9.52 -13.84 -18.93
C MET A 18 -10.96 -14.28 -18.87
N PHE A 19 -11.49 -14.72 -20.00
CA PHE A 19 -12.29 -15.94 -20.07
C PHE A 19 -12.32 -16.39 -21.54
N ALA A 20 -11.36 -17.23 -21.89
CA ALA A 20 -11.50 -18.10 -23.04
C ALA A 20 -11.91 -19.47 -22.50
N GLY A 21 -13.19 -19.74 -22.45
CA GLY A 21 -13.80 -21.04 -22.20
C GLY A 21 -14.17 -21.68 -23.53
N CYS A 22 -13.56 -22.81 -23.81
CA CYS A 22 -13.74 -23.69 -24.95
C CYS A 22 -15.12 -24.35 -24.96
N GLY A 23 -15.76 -24.49 -26.14
CA GLY A 23 -16.98 -25.27 -26.29
C GLY A 23 -17.51 -25.29 -27.73
N SER A 24 -17.40 -26.43 -28.40
CA SER A 24 -17.57 -26.86 -29.77
C SER A 24 -18.91 -26.56 -30.47
N LYS A 25 -18.79 -26.36 -31.85
CA LYS A 25 -19.64 -26.80 -32.97
C LYS A 25 -21.18 -26.73 -32.92
N ASP A 26 -21.84 -26.11 -33.83
CA ASP A 26 -22.18 -26.47 -35.23
C ASP A 26 -23.12 -25.42 -35.88
N ASN A 27 -22.88 -25.21 -37.17
CA ASN A 27 -23.75 -24.83 -38.31
C ASN A 27 -24.98 -23.91 -38.18
N GLY A 28 -25.00 -22.88 -39.05
CA GLY A 28 -26.19 -22.53 -39.83
C GLY A 28 -26.57 -21.05 -39.94
N ALA A 29 -26.15 -20.45 -41.08
CA ALA A 29 -26.84 -19.45 -41.90
C ALA A 29 -27.55 -18.23 -41.35
N SER A 30 -27.01 -17.07 -41.81
CA SER A 30 -27.70 -15.84 -42.29
C SER A 30 -28.86 -15.24 -41.52
N ASN A 31 -28.74 -14.00 -41.05
CA ASN A 31 -29.33 -12.83 -41.71
C ASN A 31 -29.00 -11.51 -40.99
N ASP A 32 -28.85 -10.51 -41.82
CA ASP A 32 -28.80 -9.07 -41.69
C ASP A 32 -29.67 -8.48 -40.58
N GLY A 33 -29.15 -7.45 -39.86
CA GLY A 33 -29.90 -6.66 -38.90
C GLY A 33 -29.02 -5.70 -38.12
N THR A 34 -28.71 -4.57 -38.74
CA THR A 34 -28.11 -3.39 -38.12
C THR A 34 -28.91 -2.94 -36.90
N GLN A 35 -28.36 -3.06 -35.69
CA GLN A 35 -28.77 -2.27 -34.56
C GLN A 35 -27.54 -1.79 -33.80
N ALA A 36 -27.31 -0.50 -33.84
CA ALA A 36 -26.36 0.20 -33.02
C ALA A 36 -26.80 0.06 -31.55
N ALA A 37 -26.20 -0.86 -30.81
CA ALA A 37 -26.33 -0.91 -29.37
C ALA A 37 -25.37 0.14 -28.79
N ASN A 38 -25.99 1.23 -28.35
CA ASN A 38 -25.35 2.26 -27.54
C ASN A 38 -24.97 1.62 -26.19
N ASN A 39 -23.73 1.14 -26.10
CA ASN A 39 -23.21 0.60 -24.86
C ASN A 39 -22.80 1.78 -23.95
N GLY A 40 -23.82 2.36 -23.30
CA GLY A 40 -23.59 3.24 -22.16
C GLY A 40 -22.87 2.44 -21.08
N SER A 41 -21.58 2.63 -20.99
CA SER A 41 -20.79 2.16 -19.86
C SER A 41 -21.26 2.94 -18.63
N THR A 42 -22.24 2.38 -17.94
CA THR A 42 -22.57 2.80 -16.58
C THR A 42 -21.36 2.36 -15.75
N SER A 43 -20.54 3.33 -15.36
CA SER A 43 -19.55 3.14 -14.30
C SER A 43 -20.36 2.91 -13.02
N GLU A 44 -20.65 1.64 -12.71
CA GLU A 44 -21.04 1.28 -11.35
C GLU A 44 -19.85 1.67 -10.47
N SER A 45 -20.04 2.66 -9.62
CA SER A 45 -19.09 2.92 -8.55
C SER A 45 -19.15 1.67 -7.66
N ALA A 46 -18.11 0.86 -7.71
CA ALA A 46 -17.97 -0.26 -6.80
C ALA A 46 -18.09 0.26 -5.36
N GLU A 47 -18.84 -0.42 -4.51
CA GLU A 47 -18.89 -0.08 -3.10
C GLU A 47 -17.48 -0.19 -2.50
N PRO A 48 -17.11 0.69 -1.54
CA PRO A 48 -15.82 0.62 -0.88
C PRO A 48 -15.57 -0.76 -0.27
N VAL A 49 -14.33 -1.21 -0.34
CA VAL A 49 -13.92 -2.48 0.26
C VAL A 49 -13.54 -2.25 1.71
N ASP A 50 -14.15 -2.99 2.63
CA ASP A 50 -13.78 -2.95 4.05
C ASP A 50 -12.39 -3.58 4.25
N VAL A 51 -11.49 -2.82 4.85
CA VAL A 51 -10.12 -3.23 5.17
C VAL A 51 -9.85 -2.97 6.64
N LYS A 52 -9.20 -3.92 7.32
CA LYS A 52 -8.71 -3.72 8.68
C LYS A 52 -7.18 -3.82 8.67
N LEU A 53 -6.52 -2.79 9.20
CA LEU A 53 -5.07 -2.74 9.29
C LEU A 53 -4.64 -2.52 10.75
N THR A 54 -3.66 -3.28 11.19
CA THR A 54 -2.96 -3.04 12.44
C THR A 54 -1.70 -2.22 12.16
N VAL A 55 -1.58 -1.07 12.83
CA VAL A 55 -0.45 -0.15 12.65
C VAL A 55 0.29 -0.01 13.98
N MET A 56 1.60 -0.30 13.97
CA MET A 56 2.44 -0.26 15.16
C MET A 56 3.50 0.83 15.03
N GLY A 57 3.59 1.69 16.05
CA GLY A 57 4.57 2.76 16.12
C GLY A 57 4.76 3.27 17.55
N PRO A 58 5.66 4.25 17.76
CA PRO A 58 5.95 4.79 19.08
C PRO A 58 4.75 5.52 19.69
N SER A 59 4.75 5.61 21.02
CA SER A 59 3.64 6.21 21.76
C SER A 59 3.45 7.69 21.44
N GLU A 60 4.54 8.41 21.24
CA GLU A 60 4.54 9.85 20.94
C GLU A 60 3.83 10.19 19.62
N ASP A 61 3.93 9.32 18.61
CA ASP A 61 3.27 9.50 17.33
C ASP A 61 1.77 9.17 17.38
N GLN A 62 1.31 8.56 18.47
CA GLN A 62 -0.08 8.18 18.71
C GLN A 62 -0.77 9.03 19.79
N ASP A 63 0.00 9.84 20.54
CA ASP A 63 -0.50 10.66 21.65
C ASP A 63 -1.14 11.95 21.13
N ASP A 64 -2.42 12.14 21.42
CA ASP A 64 -3.20 13.34 21.06
C ASP A 64 -2.58 14.63 21.63
N ALA A 65 -1.93 14.56 22.80
CA ALA A 65 -1.25 15.71 23.40
C ALA A 65 0.02 16.12 22.61
N GLN A 66 0.56 15.23 21.78
CA GLN A 66 1.72 15.47 20.92
C GLN A 66 1.34 15.62 19.43
N GLY A 67 0.02 15.68 19.14
CA GLY A 67 -0.51 15.90 17.79
C GLY A 67 -0.88 14.63 17.04
N ALA A 68 -0.74 13.45 17.65
CA ALA A 68 -1.17 12.15 17.10
C ALA A 68 -0.84 11.97 15.61
N TRP A 69 0.40 12.25 15.22
CA TRP A 69 0.82 12.30 13.82
C TRP A 69 0.43 11.00 13.06
N LEU A 70 0.73 9.84 13.63
CA LEU A 70 0.45 8.56 12.98
C LEU A 70 -1.05 8.36 12.68
N LYS A 71 -1.91 8.70 13.64
CA LYS A 71 -3.36 8.61 13.46
C LYS A 71 -3.85 9.59 12.40
N THR A 72 -3.32 10.81 12.41
CA THR A 72 -3.68 11.86 11.45
C THR A 72 -3.32 11.44 10.02
N GLU A 73 -2.15 10.85 9.80
CA GLU A 73 -1.73 10.38 8.48
C GLU A 73 -2.56 9.17 8.02
N CYS A 74 -2.91 8.24 8.93
CA CYS A 74 -3.79 7.13 8.61
C CYS A 74 -5.20 7.60 8.21
N GLU A 75 -5.76 8.57 8.93
CA GLU A 75 -7.06 9.16 8.61
C GLU A 75 -7.02 9.89 7.26
N ALA A 76 -6.00 10.70 7.01
CA ALA A 76 -5.81 11.38 5.73
C ALA A 76 -5.70 10.39 4.56
N PHE A 77 -4.97 9.28 4.75
CA PHE A 77 -4.88 8.23 3.76
C PHE A 77 -6.25 7.61 3.44
N ASN A 78 -7.07 7.33 4.46
CA ASN A 78 -8.40 6.79 4.27
C ASN A 78 -9.34 7.78 3.55
N GLU A 79 -9.19 9.08 3.81
CA GLU A 79 -9.94 10.12 3.10
C GLU A 79 -9.52 10.26 1.63
N GLU A 80 -8.24 10.07 1.32
CA GLU A 80 -7.71 10.15 -0.05
C GLU A 80 -8.02 8.89 -0.88
N HIS A 81 -8.41 7.77 -0.23
CA HIS A 81 -8.69 6.48 -0.83
C HIS A 81 -10.11 6.00 -0.57
N PRO A 82 -11.13 6.68 -1.15
CA PRO A 82 -12.54 6.36 -0.91
C PRO A 82 -12.97 5.00 -1.47
N GLU A 83 -12.13 4.33 -2.25
CA GLU A 83 -12.33 2.96 -2.71
C GLU A 83 -12.15 1.92 -1.59
N TRP A 84 -11.60 2.34 -0.44
CA TRP A 84 -11.43 1.52 0.76
C TRP A 84 -12.12 2.16 1.95
N ASN A 85 -12.70 1.33 2.81
CA ASN A 85 -13.19 1.71 4.14
C ASN A 85 -12.25 1.09 5.17
N ILE A 86 -11.19 1.82 5.52
CA ILE A 86 -10.11 1.29 6.35
C ILE A 86 -10.40 1.55 7.83
N THR A 87 -10.34 0.49 8.62
CA THR A 87 -10.32 0.56 10.09
C THR A 87 -8.91 0.29 10.57
N PHE A 88 -8.33 1.23 11.33
CA PHE A 88 -6.99 1.10 11.90
C PHE A 88 -7.04 0.66 13.35
N ASP A 89 -6.31 -0.40 13.68
CA ASP A 89 -5.97 -0.78 15.05
C ASP A 89 -4.54 -0.31 15.35
N TYR A 90 -4.38 0.48 16.41
CA TYR A 90 -3.08 1.04 16.77
C TYR A 90 -2.42 0.26 17.90
N VAL A 91 -1.15 -0.10 17.72
CA VAL A 91 -0.31 -0.79 18.69
C VAL A 91 0.90 0.08 19.03
N THR A 92 1.18 0.25 20.31
CA THR A 92 2.35 1.03 20.75
C THR A 92 3.57 0.13 20.86
N CYS A 93 4.65 0.50 20.16
CA CYS A 93 5.97 -0.09 20.28
C CYS A 93 7.01 0.91 19.82
N SER A 94 8.14 1.01 20.52
CA SER A 94 9.24 1.87 20.06
C SER A 94 9.92 1.24 18.83
N GLU A 95 10.53 2.06 17.98
CA GLU A 95 11.26 1.58 16.79
C GLU A 95 12.43 0.66 17.18
N SER A 96 13.06 0.92 18.34
CA SER A 96 14.15 0.09 18.85
C SER A 96 13.70 -1.29 19.28
N ASP A 97 12.46 -1.44 19.77
CA ASP A 97 11.90 -2.71 20.26
C ASP A 97 11.11 -3.45 19.17
N ALA A 98 10.84 -2.81 18.04
CA ALA A 98 9.97 -3.32 16.99
C ALA A 98 10.45 -4.67 16.45
N LYS A 99 11.74 -4.81 16.18
CA LYS A 99 12.33 -6.08 15.72
C LYS A 99 12.03 -7.22 16.69
N ASP A 100 12.35 -7.03 17.95
CA ASP A 100 12.20 -8.09 18.96
C ASP A 100 10.73 -8.45 19.17
N THR A 101 9.84 -7.46 19.09
CA THR A 101 8.39 -7.65 19.15
C THR A 101 7.88 -8.47 17.96
N VAL A 102 8.25 -8.08 16.75
CA VAL A 102 7.83 -8.74 15.50
C VAL A 102 8.40 -10.16 15.39
N LEU A 103 9.66 -10.37 15.78
CA LEU A 103 10.31 -11.69 15.67
C LEU A 103 9.84 -12.71 16.72
N GLN A 104 9.10 -12.28 17.77
CA GLN A 104 8.45 -13.23 18.68
C GLN A 104 7.36 -14.04 17.97
N ASP A 105 6.57 -13.41 17.11
CA ASP A 105 5.56 -14.06 16.27
C ASP A 105 5.34 -13.26 14.97
N PRO A 106 6.14 -13.48 13.93
CA PRO A 106 6.02 -12.74 12.67
C PRO A 106 4.66 -12.91 11.98
N ALA A 107 3.96 -14.02 12.26
CA ALA A 107 2.65 -14.28 11.68
C ALA A 107 1.51 -13.43 12.31
N SER A 108 1.74 -12.93 13.52
CA SER A 108 0.82 -12.06 14.25
C SER A 108 1.32 -10.61 14.34
N ALA A 109 2.38 -10.28 13.61
CA ALA A 109 2.92 -8.92 13.56
C ALA A 109 1.89 -7.93 12.98
N ALA A 110 2.05 -6.65 13.31
CA ALA A 110 1.25 -5.59 12.72
C ALA A 110 1.44 -5.55 11.19
N ASP A 111 0.39 -5.20 10.46
CA ASP A 111 0.41 -5.11 9.00
C ASP A 111 1.39 -4.02 8.52
N VAL A 112 1.47 -2.93 9.28
CA VAL A 112 2.41 -1.83 9.07
C VAL A 112 3.09 -1.51 10.40
N PHE A 113 4.40 -1.38 10.40
CA PHE A 113 5.13 -1.02 11.61
C PHE A 113 6.37 -0.17 11.34
N MET A 114 6.68 0.67 12.33
CA MET A 114 7.89 1.48 12.35
C MET A 114 9.03 0.70 13.00
N PHE A 115 10.24 0.81 12.45
CA PHE A 115 11.42 0.13 13.00
C PHE A 115 12.70 0.94 12.71
N ALA A 116 13.73 0.73 13.52
CA ALA A 116 15.03 1.33 13.30
C ALA A 116 15.75 0.62 12.12
N ASN A 117 16.34 1.40 11.23
CA ASN A 117 16.88 0.91 9.96
C ASN A 117 18.03 -0.11 10.10
N ASP A 118 18.74 -0.13 11.22
CA ASP A 118 19.76 -1.13 11.54
C ASP A 118 19.19 -2.54 11.78
N GLN A 119 17.87 -2.66 11.96
CA GLN A 119 17.15 -3.91 12.17
C GLN A 119 16.71 -4.59 10.86
N ILE A 120 16.83 -3.91 9.71
CA ILE A 120 16.25 -4.35 8.43
C ILE A 120 16.74 -5.76 8.03
N ALA A 121 18.03 -6.04 8.20
CA ALA A 121 18.61 -7.32 7.78
C ALA A 121 17.96 -8.49 8.50
N GLU A 122 17.83 -8.42 9.83
CA GLU A 122 17.23 -9.47 10.64
C GLU A 122 15.74 -9.65 10.35
N LEU A 123 15.01 -8.54 10.15
CA LEU A 123 13.58 -8.58 9.80
C LEU A 123 13.34 -9.19 8.42
N VAL A 124 14.17 -8.87 7.42
CA VAL A 124 14.08 -9.46 6.09
C VAL A 124 14.44 -10.94 6.10
N ASP A 125 15.54 -11.31 6.76
CA ASP A 125 16.01 -12.69 6.83
C ASP A 125 15.01 -13.60 7.57
N ALA A 126 14.24 -13.04 8.50
CA ALA A 126 13.14 -13.72 9.19
C ALA A 126 11.82 -13.76 8.38
N GLY A 127 11.77 -13.10 7.21
CA GLY A 127 10.56 -13.00 6.41
C GLY A 127 9.46 -12.09 7.00
N ALA A 128 9.83 -11.21 7.93
CA ALA A 128 8.92 -10.29 8.61
C ALA A 128 8.62 -9.01 7.78
N LEU A 129 9.41 -8.73 6.75
CA LEU A 129 9.20 -7.62 5.85
C LEU A 129 8.90 -8.10 4.43
N THR A 130 7.91 -7.47 3.81
CA THR A 130 7.59 -7.69 2.40
C THR A 130 8.41 -6.75 1.53
N LYS A 131 9.01 -7.28 0.47
CA LYS A 131 9.67 -6.49 -0.55
C LYS A 131 8.68 -5.54 -1.22
N LEU A 132 9.01 -4.26 -1.26
CA LEU A 132 8.29 -3.27 -2.03
C LEU A 132 8.63 -3.42 -3.52
N GLY A 133 7.62 -3.42 -4.37
CA GLY A 133 7.76 -3.52 -5.82
C GLY A 133 7.04 -2.39 -6.54
N GLY A 134 7.18 -2.33 -7.88
CA GLY A 134 6.46 -1.37 -8.72
C GLY A 134 6.61 0.07 -8.25
N ASP A 135 5.48 0.76 -8.23
CA ASP A 135 5.39 2.19 -7.92
C ASP A 135 5.87 2.53 -6.51
N ALA A 136 5.68 1.64 -5.53
CA ALA A 136 6.14 1.87 -4.15
C ALA A 136 7.67 1.93 -4.06
N ALA A 137 8.36 1.01 -4.72
CA ALA A 137 9.82 1.03 -4.75
C ALA A 137 10.38 2.22 -5.55
N GLU A 138 9.70 2.60 -6.64
CA GLU A 138 10.07 3.77 -7.44
C GLU A 138 9.84 5.06 -6.66
N TYR A 139 8.74 5.17 -5.92
CA TYR A 139 8.48 6.28 -5.02
C TYR A 139 9.62 6.46 -4.00
N VAL A 140 10.04 5.39 -3.33
CA VAL A 140 11.15 5.47 -2.36
C VAL A 140 12.42 6.01 -3.01
N LYS A 141 12.76 5.54 -4.21
CA LYS A 141 13.97 5.97 -4.94
C LYS A 141 13.90 7.41 -5.44
N SER A 142 12.74 7.85 -5.89
CA SER A 142 12.55 9.17 -6.50
C SER A 142 12.26 10.28 -5.51
N SER A 143 11.61 9.94 -4.38
CA SER A 143 11.15 10.92 -3.38
C SER A 143 12.14 11.13 -2.24
N ASN A 144 13.19 10.30 -2.15
CA ASN A 144 14.21 10.39 -1.10
C ASN A 144 15.60 10.60 -1.67
N PRO A 145 16.50 11.29 -0.94
CA PRO A 145 17.91 11.25 -1.25
C PRO A 145 18.45 9.81 -1.29
N GLU A 146 19.41 9.52 -2.15
CA GLU A 146 19.99 8.19 -2.32
C GLU A 146 20.43 7.55 -0.99
N ALA A 147 21.06 8.34 -0.12
CA ALA A 147 21.50 7.88 1.20
C ALA A 147 20.32 7.44 2.09
N MET A 148 19.17 8.11 1.99
CA MET A 148 17.96 7.74 2.73
C MET A 148 17.30 6.48 2.15
N ALA A 149 17.19 6.39 0.84
CA ALA A 149 16.68 5.18 0.19
C ALA A 149 17.55 3.96 0.48
N ALA A 150 18.86 4.14 0.61
CA ALA A 150 19.79 3.07 0.98
C ALA A 150 19.52 2.49 2.38
N THR A 151 19.00 3.27 3.34
CA THR A 151 18.71 2.80 4.70
C THR A 151 17.60 1.75 4.78
N VAL A 152 16.73 1.70 3.77
CA VAL A 152 15.63 0.73 3.65
C VAL A 152 15.85 -0.30 2.54
N THR A 153 17.09 -0.35 2.02
CA THR A 153 17.49 -1.28 0.96
C THR A 153 18.34 -2.41 1.55
N TYR A 154 17.96 -3.65 1.29
CA TYR A 154 18.70 -4.84 1.69
C TYR A 154 18.84 -5.79 0.50
N ASN A 155 20.05 -6.27 0.22
CA ASN A 155 20.36 -7.14 -0.93
C ASN A 155 19.87 -6.61 -2.29
N GLY A 156 19.79 -5.27 -2.46
CA GLY A 156 19.37 -4.61 -3.68
C GLY A 156 17.85 -4.38 -3.81
N ASP A 157 17.07 -4.85 -2.86
CA ASP A 157 15.63 -4.70 -2.79
C ASP A 157 15.21 -3.73 -1.68
N ILE A 158 14.07 -3.04 -1.86
CA ILE A 158 13.52 -2.08 -0.92
C ILE A 158 12.47 -2.76 -0.04
N TYR A 159 12.54 -2.55 1.28
CA TYR A 159 11.66 -3.18 2.27
C TYR A 159 10.95 -2.19 3.19
N GLY A 160 11.09 -0.90 2.97
CA GLY A 160 10.44 0.11 3.78
C GLY A 160 10.46 1.47 3.12
N VAL A 161 9.80 2.42 3.77
CA VAL A 161 9.79 3.84 3.37
C VAL A 161 10.47 4.63 4.48
N PRO A 162 11.54 5.41 4.19
CA PRO A 162 12.13 6.30 5.19
C PRO A 162 11.13 7.39 5.57
N TYR A 163 10.84 7.57 6.85
CA TYR A 163 9.89 8.61 7.28
C TYR A 163 10.54 9.73 8.10
N THR A 164 11.63 9.46 8.80
CA THR A 164 12.38 10.47 9.55
C THR A 164 13.88 10.28 9.39
N PRO A 165 14.64 11.37 9.18
CA PRO A 165 16.09 11.32 9.20
C PRO A 165 16.56 11.34 10.67
N ASN A 166 16.72 10.16 11.26
CA ASN A 166 17.30 10.06 12.59
C ASN A 166 18.83 10.00 12.47
N THR A 167 19.49 11.08 12.85
CA THR A 167 20.96 11.14 12.91
C THR A 167 21.36 11.18 14.38
N TRP A 168 21.95 10.10 14.83
CA TRP A 168 22.65 10.03 16.12
C TRP A 168 24.06 10.59 16.00
#